data_22422cda96f1c63fea4cdee0421aa591
#
_entry.id   22422cda96f1c63fea4cdee0421aa591
#
_cell.length_a   1.000
_cell.length_b   1.000
_cell.length_c   1.000
_cell.angle_alpha   90.00
_cell.angle_beta   90.00
_cell.angle_gamma   90.00
#
_symmetry.space_group_name_H-M   'P 1'
#
loop_
_entity.id
_entity.type
_entity.pdbx_description
1 polymer ?
#
loop_
_entity_poly.entity_id
_entity_poly.type
_entity_poly.pdbx_seq_one_letter_code
_entity_poly.pdbx_strand_id
1 'polypeptide(L)'
;MTDSLSTPVRMTLVGAQHSIFRQAAQMARETGALVTMADDERSALDLLRRAGGDLIMIDVALDVPGFISALRAERIVVPTIACGIDASAQRAVAAVRGGARDYLPLPPDRDLIAAAILSVARPSRQMVGSCEAMRQVTDFARSMAATSAPILIRGEPGTGKEVMARLIHASSGRLGHFVTVECHGVAPEILESELFGHEPGAFPGAVARRVGRVDEAEGGTIFLRGIEALSPALQARLLDLVRAGQTGRNVALTSARQGTRLITSSSSD
;
A
#
# COMPACT_ATOMS: atom_id res chain seq x y z
N MET A 1 13.56 19.18 -21.00
CA MET A 1 13.79 17.72 -21.15
C MET A 1 13.00 17.08 -20.06
N THR A 2 11.88 16.52 -20.45
CA THR A 2 10.76 16.10 -19.61
C THR A 2 11.06 14.70 -19.06
N ASP A 3 11.35 14.65 -17.78
CA ASP A 3 11.45 13.41 -17.04
C ASP A 3 10.06 13.07 -16.50
N SER A 4 9.35 12.16 -17.15
CA SER A 4 7.97 11.79 -16.81
C SER A 4 7.76 10.32 -17.03
N LEU A 5 8.13 9.52 -16.04
CA LEU A 5 7.63 8.15 -15.87
C LEU A 5 7.24 7.88 -14.41
N SER A 6 6.64 8.85 -13.74
CA SER A 6 5.86 8.57 -12.54
C SER A 6 4.43 8.27 -12.98
N THR A 7 3.95 7.07 -12.67
CA THR A 7 2.53 6.71 -12.86
C THR A 7 1.67 7.77 -12.19
N PRO A 8 0.72 8.39 -12.90
CA PRO A 8 -0.10 9.45 -12.32
C PRO A 8 -0.88 8.94 -11.12
N VAL A 9 -0.93 9.73 -10.05
CA VAL A 9 -1.70 9.41 -8.84
C VAL A 9 -3.18 9.38 -9.16
N ARG A 10 -3.85 8.24 -8.88
CA ARG A 10 -5.29 8.09 -9.06
C ARG A 10 -5.98 8.58 -7.80
N MET A 11 -6.66 9.71 -7.90
CA MET A 11 -7.37 10.34 -6.81
C MET A 11 -8.88 10.18 -6.97
N THR A 12 -9.56 9.71 -5.93
CA THR A 12 -11.02 9.67 -5.87
C THR A 12 -11.51 10.79 -4.96
N LEU A 13 -12.29 11.71 -5.52
CA LEU A 13 -13.01 12.76 -4.79
C LEU A 13 -14.41 12.26 -4.46
N VAL A 14 -14.80 12.30 -3.17
CA VAL A 14 -16.08 11.80 -2.69
C VAL A 14 -16.85 12.94 -2.04
N GLY A 15 -17.99 13.27 -2.59
CA GLY A 15 -18.87 14.33 -2.07
C GLY A 15 -19.71 14.98 -3.16
N ALA A 16 -20.70 15.80 -2.74
CA ALA A 16 -21.58 16.50 -3.66
C ALA A 16 -20.77 17.36 -4.66
N GLN A 17 -21.13 17.29 -5.95
CA GLN A 17 -20.40 17.96 -7.02
C GLN A 17 -20.64 19.48 -7.06
N HIS A 18 -20.34 20.17 -5.95
CA HIS A 18 -20.35 21.62 -5.91
C HIS A 18 -19.23 22.23 -6.74
N SER A 19 -19.36 23.51 -7.09
CA SER A 19 -18.35 24.25 -7.86
C SER A 19 -16.93 24.13 -7.26
N ILE A 20 -16.82 24.17 -5.93
CA ILE A 20 -15.55 24.09 -5.20
C ILE A 20 -14.92 22.69 -5.32
N PHE A 21 -15.71 21.61 -5.27
CA PHE A 21 -15.20 20.25 -5.50
C PHE A 21 -14.71 20.06 -6.95
N ARG A 22 -15.40 20.64 -7.92
CA ARG A 22 -14.95 20.64 -9.32
C ARG A 22 -13.65 21.44 -9.49
N GLN A 23 -13.52 22.55 -8.79
CA GLN A 23 -12.29 23.34 -8.79
C GLN A 23 -11.12 22.56 -8.16
N ALA A 24 -11.34 21.88 -7.03
CA ALA A 24 -10.35 21.00 -6.42
C ALA A 24 -9.92 19.87 -7.36
N ALA A 25 -10.88 19.25 -8.06
CA ALA A 25 -10.60 18.23 -9.07
C ALA A 25 -9.78 18.76 -10.25
N GLN A 26 -10.08 19.98 -10.69
CA GLN A 26 -9.35 20.64 -11.78
C GLN A 26 -7.91 20.92 -11.35
N MET A 27 -7.69 21.49 -10.17
CA MET A 27 -6.33 21.75 -9.62
C MET A 27 -5.54 20.45 -9.49
N ALA A 28 -6.16 19.37 -9.02
CA ALA A 28 -5.50 18.06 -8.92
C ALA A 28 -5.10 17.49 -10.29
N ARG A 29 -5.93 17.67 -11.33
CA ARG A 29 -5.57 17.27 -12.70
C ARG A 29 -4.41 18.09 -13.25
N GLU A 30 -4.37 19.38 -12.95
CA GLU A 30 -3.27 20.28 -13.36
C GLU A 30 -1.94 19.90 -12.70
N THR A 31 -1.98 19.25 -11.54
CA THR A 31 -0.79 18.68 -10.89
C THR A 31 -0.41 17.29 -11.40
N GLY A 32 -1.15 16.74 -12.39
CA GLY A 32 -0.86 15.46 -13.02
C GLY A 32 -1.58 14.26 -12.40
N ALA A 33 -2.57 14.47 -11.51
CA ALA A 33 -3.36 13.38 -10.96
C ALA A 33 -4.51 12.96 -11.92
N LEU A 34 -4.84 11.66 -11.92
CA LEU A 34 -6.05 11.14 -12.54
C LEU A 34 -7.19 11.21 -11.52
N VAL A 35 -8.13 12.12 -11.73
CA VAL A 35 -9.21 12.38 -10.77
C VAL A 35 -10.51 11.76 -11.23
N THR A 36 -11.06 10.89 -10.37
CA THR A 36 -12.42 10.34 -10.48
C THR A 36 -13.30 10.95 -9.38
N MET A 37 -14.56 11.23 -9.68
CA MET A 37 -15.50 11.81 -8.73
C MET A 37 -16.61 10.82 -8.39
N ALA A 38 -17.01 10.76 -7.13
CA ALA A 38 -18.13 10.00 -6.61
C ALA A 38 -19.03 10.93 -5.78
N ASP A 39 -20.33 10.80 -5.91
CA ASP A 39 -21.29 11.67 -5.21
C ASP A 39 -21.50 11.25 -3.75
N ASP A 40 -21.31 9.97 -3.45
CA ASP A 40 -21.52 9.36 -2.14
C ASP A 40 -20.49 8.23 -1.84
N GLU A 41 -20.52 7.72 -0.62
CA GLU A 41 -19.62 6.69 -0.13
C GLU A 41 -19.78 5.37 -0.90
N ARG A 42 -21.01 5.03 -1.31
CA ARG A 42 -21.31 3.77 -2.00
C ARG A 42 -20.74 3.76 -3.40
N SER A 43 -20.96 4.83 -4.17
CA SER A 43 -20.38 4.98 -5.50
C SER A 43 -18.85 5.04 -5.46
N ALA A 44 -18.28 5.66 -4.41
CA ALA A 44 -16.85 5.66 -4.19
C ALA A 44 -16.29 4.26 -3.95
N LEU A 45 -16.93 3.44 -3.12
CA LEU A 45 -16.54 2.05 -2.90
C LEU A 45 -16.60 1.23 -4.21
N ASP A 46 -17.64 1.38 -5.00
CA ASP A 46 -17.78 0.68 -6.28
C ASP A 46 -16.69 1.07 -7.28
N LEU A 47 -16.32 2.35 -7.33
CA LEU A 47 -15.21 2.84 -8.14
C LEU A 47 -13.87 2.26 -7.68
N LEU A 48 -13.61 2.27 -6.38
CA LEU A 48 -12.37 1.76 -5.80
C LEU A 48 -12.22 0.24 -5.99
N ARG A 49 -13.30 -0.53 -5.91
CA ARG A 49 -13.30 -1.98 -6.24
C ARG A 49 -12.90 -2.25 -7.67
N ARG A 50 -13.37 -1.43 -8.62
CA ARG A 50 -13.16 -1.66 -10.07
C ARG A 50 -11.84 -1.12 -10.56
N ALA A 51 -11.49 0.09 -10.15
CA ALA A 51 -10.36 0.83 -10.70
C ALA A 51 -9.20 0.99 -9.72
N GLY A 52 -9.42 0.69 -8.43
CA GLY A 52 -8.47 1.04 -7.37
C GLY A 52 -8.31 2.55 -7.21
N GLY A 53 -7.40 2.96 -6.35
CA GLY A 53 -7.08 4.38 -6.10
C GLY A 53 -5.80 4.47 -5.28
N ASP A 54 -5.17 5.64 -5.35
CA ASP A 54 -3.94 5.92 -4.61
C ASP A 54 -4.17 6.97 -3.51
N LEU A 55 -5.23 7.78 -3.65
CA LEU A 55 -5.66 8.80 -2.69
C LEU A 55 -7.18 8.96 -2.74
N ILE A 56 -7.79 9.10 -1.57
CA ILE A 56 -9.20 9.50 -1.44
C ILE A 56 -9.25 10.86 -0.76
N MET A 57 -10.05 11.78 -1.32
CA MET A 57 -10.48 12.99 -0.64
C MET A 57 -11.99 12.92 -0.44
N ILE A 58 -12.45 12.99 0.81
CA ILE A 58 -13.87 12.84 1.18
C ILE A 58 -14.39 14.06 1.94
N ASP A 59 -15.59 14.49 1.58
CA ASP A 59 -16.26 15.58 2.27
C ASP A 59 -16.61 15.17 3.72
N VAL A 60 -16.28 16.04 4.69
CA VAL A 60 -16.65 15.85 6.11
C VAL A 60 -18.16 15.97 6.36
N ALA A 61 -18.95 16.37 5.37
CA ALA A 61 -20.40 16.32 5.43
C ALA A 61 -20.92 14.87 5.35
N LEU A 62 -20.13 13.94 4.82
CA LEU A 62 -20.43 12.52 4.73
C LEU A 62 -19.97 11.77 6.00
N ASP A 63 -20.36 10.50 6.14
CA ASP A 63 -19.91 9.66 7.26
C ASP A 63 -18.48 9.13 7.03
N VAL A 64 -17.49 9.99 7.24
CA VAL A 64 -16.07 9.66 7.06
C VAL A 64 -15.63 8.44 7.88
N PRO A 65 -15.98 8.31 9.20
CA PRO A 65 -15.61 7.11 9.97
C PRO A 65 -16.25 5.83 9.45
N GLY A 66 -17.52 5.88 9.08
CA GLY A 66 -18.25 4.74 8.50
C GLY A 66 -17.64 4.32 7.15
N PHE A 67 -17.32 5.27 6.30
CA PHE A 67 -16.66 5.01 5.01
C PHE A 67 -15.29 4.35 5.18
N ILE A 68 -14.45 4.86 6.08
CA ILE A 68 -13.14 4.26 6.37
C ILE A 68 -13.29 2.85 6.94
N SER A 69 -14.31 2.62 7.78
CA SER A 69 -14.61 1.28 8.30
C SER A 69 -15.03 0.33 7.18
N ALA A 70 -15.83 0.80 6.22
CA ALA A 70 -16.22 0.03 5.03
C ALA A 70 -15.03 -0.30 4.14
N LEU A 71 -14.13 0.67 3.89
CA LEU A 71 -12.87 0.42 3.16
C LEU A 71 -12.04 -0.69 3.82
N ARG A 72 -11.91 -0.65 5.14
CA ARG A 72 -11.17 -1.67 5.91
C ARG A 72 -11.84 -3.05 5.83
N ALA A 73 -13.17 -3.09 5.94
CA ALA A 73 -13.93 -4.34 5.81
C ALA A 73 -13.72 -5.00 4.44
N GLU A 74 -13.58 -4.19 3.40
CA GLU A 74 -13.31 -4.64 2.03
C GLU A 74 -11.82 -4.77 1.70
N ARG A 75 -10.95 -4.58 2.69
CA ARG A 75 -9.48 -4.64 2.53
C ARG A 75 -8.92 -3.63 1.54
N ILE A 76 -9.64 -2.52 1.32
CA ILE A 76 -9.17 -1.41 0.49
C ILE A 76 -8.31 -0.49 1.36
N VAL A 77 -6.99 -0.49 1.12
CA VAL A 77 -6.02 0.31 1.88
C VAL A 77 -5.60 1.50 1.03
N VAL A 78 -6.38 2.56 1.09
CA VAL A 78 -6.10 3.82 0.39
C VAL A 78 -6.08 4.96 1.40
N PRO A 79 -5.01 5.78 1.45
CA PRO A 79 -4.97 6.93 2.33
C PRO A 79 -6.14 7.88 2.01
N THR A 80 -6.85 8.26 3.07
CA THR A 80 -8.05 9.10 2.99
C THR A 80 -7.78 10.43 3.67
N ILE A 81 -7.98 11.53 2.96
CA ILE A 81 -7.93 12.90 3.48
C ILE A 81 -9.37 13.40 3.53
N ALA A 82 -9.76 13.92 4.69
CA ALA A 82 -11.05 14.58 4.84
C ALA A 82 -10.94 16.02 4.32
N CYS A 83 -12.00 16.54 3.72
CA CYS A 83 -12.03 17.93 3.24
C CYS A 83 -13.41 18.53 3.50
N GLY A 84 -13.51 19.86 3.54
CA GLY A 84 -14.80 20.51 3.75
C GLY A 84 -14.75 22.01 3.60
N ILE A 85 -15.90 22.59 3.23
CA ILE A 85 -16.14 24.03 3.12
C ILE A 85 -16.64 24.52 4.48
N ASP A 86 -15.95 25.50 5.08
CA ASP A 86 -16.33 26.10 6.38
C ASP A 86 -16.66 25.06 7.48
N ALA A 87 -16.00 23.91 7.43
CA ALA A 87 -16.25 22.86 8.39
C ALA A 87 -15.75 23.29 9.80
N SER A 88 -16.56 23.01 10.82
CA SER A 88 -16.15 23.27 12.19
C SER A 88 -14.93 22.44 12.57
N ALA A 89 -14.06 22.98 13.44
CA ALA A 89 -12.89 22.27 13.96
C ALA A 89 -13.27 20.89 14.56
N GLN A 90 -14.47 20.77 15.16
CA GLN A 90 -14.97 19.51 15.70
C GLN A 90 -15.15 18.43 14.61
N ARG A 91 -15.69 18.79 13.43
CA ARG A 91 -15.85 17.85 12.31
C ARG A 91 -14.51 17.41 11.74
N ALA A 92 -13.58 18.35 11.58
CA ALA A 92 -12.22 18.04 11.13
C ALA A 92 -11.52 17.05 12.09
N VAL A 93 -11.59 17.32 13.40
CA VAL A 93 -11.02 16.44 14.43
C VAL A 93 -11.74 15.09 14.46
N ALA A 94 -13.06 15.04 14.30
CA ALA A 94 -13.82 13.79 14.25
C ALA A 94 -13.42 12.93 13.04
N ALA A 95 -13.22 13.54 11.88
CA ALA A 95 -12.78 12.85 10.68
C ALA A 95 -11.37 12.22 10.85
N VAL A 96 -10.42 12.98 11.41
CA VAL A 96 -9.07 12.48 11.69
C VAL A 96 -9.08 11.37 12.74
N ARG A 97 -9.85 11.53 13.83
CA ARG A 97 -10.04 10.47 14.83
C ARG A 97 -10.74 9.23 14.26
N GLY A 98 -11.61 9.41 13.27
CA GLY A 98 -12.28 8.33 12.54
C GLY A 98 -11.36 7.58 11.57
N GLY A 99 -10.10 8.03 11.42
CA GLY A 99 -9.09 7.34 10.65
C GLY A 99 -8.69 8.04 9.35
N ALA A 100 -9.21 9.25 9.07
CA ALA A 100 -8.66 10.08 8.01
C ALA A 100 -7.21 10.47 8.38
N ARG A 101 -6.34 10.45 7.37
CA ARG A 101 -4.92 10.76 7.55
C ARG A 101 -4.69 12.24 7.87
N ASP A 102 -5.51 13.09 7.27
CA ASP A 102 -5.40 14.55 7.40
C ASP A 102 -6.75 15.21 7.07
N TYR A 103 -6.83 16.53 7.30
CA TYR A 103 -7.95 17.38 6.93
C TYR A 103 -7.49 18.56 6.06
N LEU A 104 -8.17 18.78 4.93
CA LEU A 104 -7.91 19.86 3.99
C LEU A 104 -9.10 20.82 3.93
N PRO A 105 -8.97 22.10 4.32
CA PRO A 105 -10.03 23.07 4.15
C PRO A 105 -10.28 23.38 2.66
N LEU A 106 -11.55 23.59 2.29
CA LEU A 106 -11.94 24.01 0.95
C LEU A 106 -12.48 25.46 0.99
N PRO A 107 -12.26 26.29 -0.03
CA PRO A 107 -11.54 26.02 -1.29
C PRO A 107 -10.04 25.82 -1.02
N PRO A 108 -9.45 24.79 -1.65
CA PRO A 108 -8.05 24.50 -1.41
C PRO A 108 -7.15 25.51 -2.14
N ASP A 109 -6.00 25.78 -1.56
CA ASP A 109 -4.89 26.35 -2.29
C ASP A 109 -4.26 25.26 -3.19
N ARG A 110 -3.77 25.66 -4.37
CA ARG A 110 -3.09 24.76 -5.32
C ARG A 110 -1.92 24.02 -4.66
N ASP A 111 -1.17 24.72 -3.81
CA ASP A 111 -0.03 24.15 -3.09
C ASP A 111 -0.44 23.10 -2.07
N LEU A 112 -1.60 23.25 -1.43
CA LEU A 112 -2.13 22.26 -0.49
C LEU A 112 -2.59 20.99 -1.21
N ILE A 113 -3.24 21.11 -2.37
CA ILE A 113 -3.58 19.92 -3.18
C ILE A 113 -2.32 19.23 -3.68
N ALA A 114 -1.34 19.99 -4.18
CA ALA A 114 -0.07 19.44 -4.63
C ALA A 114 0.65 18.72 -3.47
N ALA A 115 0.68 19.30 -2.28
CA ALA A 115 1.26 18.67 -1.08
C ALA A 115 0.49 17.39 -0.69
N ALA A 116 -0.85 17.39 -0.75
CA ALA A 116 -1.66 16.21 -0.48
C ALA A 116 -1.37 15.09 -1.47
N ILE A 117 -1.32 15.39 -2.77
CA ILE A 117 -0.95 14.44 -3.83
C ILE A 117 0.48 13.94 -3.62
N LEU A 118 1.44 14.82 -3.34
CA LEU A 118 2.83 14.44 -3.09
C LEU A 118 3.00 13.61 -1.80
N SER A 119 2.17 13.82 -0.78
CA SER A 119 2.21 13.04 0.46
C SER A 119 1.81 11.59 0.22
N VAL A 120 1.04 11.35 -0.83
CA VAL A 120 0.53 10.05 -1.24
C VAL A 120 1.19 9.55 -2.51
N ALA A 121 1.51 10.45 -3.45
CA ALA A 121 2.50 10.15 -4.46
C ALA A 121 3.70 9.66 -3.67
N ARG A 122 3.75 8.32 -3.48
CA ARG A 122 4.91 7.70 -2.85
C ARG A 122 6.08 8.42 -3.46
N PRO A 123 7.00 9.00 -2.68
CA PRO A 123 8.25 9.34 -3.28
C PRO A 123 8.60 8.06 -4.03
N SER A 124 8.66 8.11 -5.34
CA SER A 124 9.38 7.10 -6.08
C SER A 124 10.74 7.21 -5.43
N ARG A 125 11.00 6.33 -4.44
CA ARG A 125 12.34 6.14 -3.92
C ARG A 125 13.04 5.51 -5.09
N GLN A 126 13.30 6.37 -6.11
CA GLN A 126 14.06 5.99 -7.27
C GLN A 126 15.42 5.61 -6.73
N MET A 127 15.86 4.46 -7.14
CA MET A 127 17.23 4.06 -6.89
C MET A 127 18.12 5.10 -7.56
N VAL A 128 18.66 6.01 -6.77
CA VAL A 128 19.58 7.04 -7.25
C VAL A 128 20.98 6.46 -7.20
N GLY A 129 21.52 6.13 -8.35
CA GLY A 129 22.88 5.64 -8.49
C GLY A 129 23.29 5.70 -9.95
N SER A 130 24.32 6.50 -10.26
CA SER A 130 24.83 6.67 -11.61
C SER A 130 26.02 5.73 -11.94
N CYS A 131 26.52 4.98 -10.94
CA CYS A 131 27.64 4.05 -11.18
C CYS A 131 27.17 2.82 -11.95
N GLU A 132 28.07 2.25 -12.75
CA GLU A 132 27.80 1.11 -13.62
C GLU A 132 27.29 -0.11 -12.83
N ALA A 133 27.87 -0.40 -11.66
CA ALA A 133 27.45 -1.50 -10.80
C ALA A 133 25.98 -1.36 -10.37
N MET A 134 25.53 -0.13 -10.00
CA MET A 134 24.15 0.11 -9.61
C MET A 134 23.20 -0.03 -10.80
N ARG A 135 23.60 0.40 -11.99
CA ARG A 135 22.81 0.20 -13.21
C ARG A 135 22.60 -1.28 -13.50
N GLN A 136 23.67 -2.07 -13.47
CA GLN A 136 23.60 -3.54 -13.70
C GLN A 136 22.66 -4.22 -12.71
N VAL A 137 22.76 -3.90 -11.39
CA VAL A 137 21.89 -4.46 -10.36
C VAL A 137 20.43 -4.03 -10.59
N THR A 138 20.20 -2.78 -10.99
CA THR A 138 18.85 -2.26 -11.26
C THR A 138 18.23 -2.94 -12.48
N ASP A 139 18.98 -3.12 -13.55
CA ASP A 139 18.51 -3.78 -14.78
C ASP A 139 18.26 -5.27 -14.54
N PHE A 140 19.12 -5.94 -13.77
CA PHE A 140 18.88 -7.30 -13.31
C PHE A 140 17.61 -7.40 -12.47
N ALA A 141 17.41 -6.49 -11.51
CA ALA A 141 16.21 -6.46 -10.70
C ALA A 141 14.93 -6.28 -11.55
N ARG A 142 14.96 -5.43 -12.56
CA ARG A 142 13.85 -5.26 -13.52
C ARG A 142 13.60 -6.53 -14.35
N SER A 143 14.63 -7.21 -14.80
CA SER A 143 14.46 -8.47 -15.53
C SER A 143 13.82 -9.55 -14.68
N MET A 144 14.19 -9.61 -13.40
CA MET A 144 13.60 -10.53 -12.42
C MET A 144 12.17 -10.16 -12.05
N ALA A 145 11.74 -8.91 -12.25
CA ALA A 145 10.41 -8.47 -11.90
C ALA A 145 9.30 -9.25 -12.63
N ALA A 146 9.54 -9.66 -13.88
CA ALA A 146 8.60 -10.44 -14.67
C ALA A 146 8.38 -11.87 -14.15
N THR A 147 9.28 -12.38 -13.30
CA THR A 147 9.19 -13.73 -12.73
C THR A 147 8.40 -13.74 -11.42
N SER A 148 7.89 -14.90 -11.00
CA SER A 148 7.32 -15.11 -9.67
C SER A 148 8.34 -15.65 -8.65
N ALA A 149 9.60 -15.80 -9.03
CA ALA A 149 10.64 -16.33 -8.15
C ALA A 149 10.81 -15.47 -6.88
N PRO A 150 11.05 -16.09 -5.72
CA PRO A 150 11.44 -15.37 -4.52
C PRO A 150 12.81 -14.70 -4.73
N ILE A 151 12.98 -13.52 -4.13
CA ILE A 151 14.21 -12.74 -4.27
C ILE A 151 14.77 -12.41 -2.89
N LEU A 152 16.06 -12.65 -2.72
CA LEU A 152 16.84 -12.18 -1.58
C LEU A 152 17.71 -10.99 -2.00
N ILE A 153 17.55 -9.85 -1.33
CA ILE A 153 18.35 -8.65 -1.54
C ILE A 153 19.36 -8.56 -0.37
N ARG A 154 20.64 -8.64 -0.67
CA ARG A 154 21.73 -8.53 0.30
C ARG A 154 22.43 -7.19 0.18
N GLY A 155 22.91 -6.66 1.29
CA GLY A 155 23.69 -5.42 1.32
C GLY A 155 23.67 -4.78 2.70
N GLU A 156 24.58 -3.86 2.93
CA GLU A 156 24.73 -3.14 4.20
C GLU A 156 23.46 -2.37 4.60
N PRO A 157 23.28 -2.02 5.89
CA PRO A 157 22.24 -1.10 6.32
C PRO A 157 22.32 0.22 5.54
N GLY A 158 21.17 0.76 5.14
CA GLY A 158 21.11 2.04 4.42
C GLY A 158 21.36 1.98 2.92
N THR A 159 21.75 0.84 2.32
CA THR A 159 22.05 0.71 0.86
C THR A 159 20.81 0.76 -0.05
N GLY A 160 19.60 0.92 0.49
CA GLY A 160 18.39 1.04 -0.33
C GLY A 160 17.72 -0.28 -0.68
N LYS A 161 17.93 -1.36 0.08
CA LYS A 161 17.31 -2.67 -0.15
C LYS A 161 15.78 -2.60 -0.31
N GLU A 162 15.12 -1.79 0.51
CA GLU A 162 13.66 -1.59 0.38
C GLU A 162 13.29 -0.86 -0.92
N VAL A 163 14.11 0.12 -1.34
CA VAL A 163 13.91 0.83 -2.61
C VAL A 163 13.99 -0.13 -3.78
N MET A 164 14.96 -1.05 -3.75
CA MET A 164 15.11 -2.10 -4.74
C MET A 164 13.91 -3.06 -4.74
N ALA A 165 13.42 -3.49 -3.58
CA ALA A 165 12.25 -4.35 -3.47
C ALA A 165 10.99 -3.67 -4.04
N ARG A 166 10.80 -2.38 -3.79
CA ARG A 166 9.72 -1.59 -4.37
C ARG A 166 9.84 -1.42 -5.88
N LEU A 167 11.05 -1.23 -6.40
CA LEU A 167 11.33 -1.19 -7.83
C LEU A 167 10.91 -2.51 -8.51
N ILE A 168 11.30 -3.65 -7.92
CA ILE A 168 10.92 -4.97 -8.42
C ILE A 168 9.39 -5.14 -8.43
N HIS A 169 8.71 -4.76 -7.35
CA HIS A 169 7.26 -4.82 -7.27
C HIS A 169 6.60 -3.93 -8.34
N ALA A 170 7.01 -2.66 -8.45
CA ALA A 170 6.47 -1.72 -9.44
C ALA A 170 6.68 -2.20 -10.88
N SER A 171 7.82 -2.86 -11.16
CA SER A 171 8.14 -3.41 -12.49
C SER A 171 7.50 -4.78 -12.76
N SER A 172 6.85 -5.41 -11.77
CA SER A 172 6.31 -6.76 -11.90
C SER A 172 4.92 -6.85 -12.54
N GLY A 173 4.23 -5.72 -12.70
CA GLY A 173 2.84 -5.69 -13.17
C GLY A 173 1.83 -6.28 -12.19
N ARG A 174 2.21 -6.62 -10.95
CA ARG A 174 1.31 -7.15 -9.93
C ARG A 174 0.39 -6.06 -9.41
N LEU A 175 -0.89 -6.35 -9.30
CA LEU A 175 -1.93 -5.40 -8.88
C LEU A 175 -2.17 -5.37 -7.36
N GLY A 176 -1.74 -6.41 -6.64
CA GLY A 176 -1.85 -6.49 -5.19
C GLY A 176 -0.85 -5.58 -4.46
N HIS A 177 -1.00 -5.47 -3.15
CA HIS A 177 -0.22 -4.55 -2.33
C HIS A 177 1.25 -4.96 -2.16
N PHE A 178 2.11 -3.96 -1.96
CA PHE A 178 3.46 -4.15 -1.45
C PHE A 178 3.43 -4.02 0.09
N VAL A 179 3.47 -5.14 0.77
CA VAL A 179 3.41 -5.22 2.23
C VAL A 179 4.80 -5.40 2.80
N THR A 180 5.21 -4.55 3.74
CA THR A 180 6.52 -4.65 4.41
C THR A 180 6.34 -5.18 5.82
N VAL A 181 7.19 -6.13 6.22
CA VAL A 181 7.27 -6.67 7.57
C VAL A 181 8.71 -6.57 8.07
N GLU A 182 8.87 -6.02 9.28
CA GLU A 182 10.16 -5.96 9.98
C GLU A 182 10.34 -7.22 10.82
N CYS A 183 11.43 -7.95 10.61
CA CYS A 183 11.70 -9.19 11.35
C CYS A 183 12.58 -8.99 12.56
N HIS A 184 13.37 -7.88 12.61
CA HIS A 184 14.23 -7.59 13.75
C HIS A 184 13.45 -7.00 14.93
N GLY A 185 13.86 -7.37 16.14
CA GLY A 185 13.34 -6.77 17.37
C GLY A 185 11.90 -7.16 17.72
N VAL A 186 11.31 -8.13 17.01
CA VAL A 186 9.96 -8.64 17.24
C VAL A 186 10.05 -10.05 17.81
N ALA A 187 9.29 -10.35 18.87
CA ALA A 187 9.22 -11.70 19.42
C ALA A 187 8.68 -12.69 18.37
N PRO A 188 9.22 -13.92 18.28
CA PRO A 188 8.83 -14.89 17.25
C PRO A 188 7.33 -15.16 17.18
N GLU A 189 6.64 -15.22 18.30
CA GLU A 189 5.21 -15.48 18.39
C GLU A 189 4.38 -14.32 17.85
N ILE A 190 4.83 -13.08 18.11
CA ILE A 190 4.19 -11.86 17.58
C ILE A 190 4.40 -11.79 16.07
N LEU A 191 5.63 -12.07 15.61
CA LEU A 191 5.98 -12.06 14.19
C LEU A 191 5.20 -13.14 13.42
N GLU A 192 5.05 -14.33 13.99
CA GLU A 192 4.24 -15.40 13.42
C GLU A 192 2.79 -14.98 13.26
N SER A 193 2.21 -14.40 14.32
CA SER A 193 0.86 -13.85 14.30
C SER A 193 0.70 -12.69 13.30
N GLU A 194 1.71 -11.85 13.17
CA GLU A 194 1.70 -10.77 12.19
C GLU A 194 1.75 -11.29 10.75
N LEU A 195 2.63 -12.25 10.47
CA LEU A 195 2.81 -12.81 9.13
C LEU A 195 1.60 -13.62 8.67
N PHE A 196 1.13 -14.54 9.51
CA PHE A 196 0.12 -15.54 9.11
C PHE A 196 -1.26 -15.30 9.71
N GLY A 197 -1.39 -14.29 10.59
CA GLY A 197 -2.64 -14.05 11.31
C GLY A 197 -2.88 -15.08 12.43
N HIS A 198 -3.96 -14.90 13.16
CA HIS A 198 -4.41 -15.86 14.18
C HIS A 198 -5.93 -15.80 14.36
N GLU A 199 -6.50 -16.91 14.80
CA GLU A 199 -7.88 -16.99 15.27
C GLU A 199 -7.96 -16.59 16.76
N PRO A 200 -9.12 -16.15 17.25
CA PRO A 200 -9.31 -15.88 18.67
C PRO A 200 -8.93 -17.09 19.53
N GLY A 201 -8.18 -16.87 20.60
CA GLY A 201 -7.73 -17.91 21.51
C GLY A 201 -6.48 -18.68 21.08
N ALA A 202 -5.81 -18.32 20.01
CA ALA A 202 -4.58 -19.00 19.52
C ALA A 202 -3.41 -18.90 20.52
N PHE A 203 -3.36 -17.83 21.33
CA PHE A 203 -2.38 -17.65 22.41
C PHE A 203 -2.95 -16.72 23.49
N PRO A 204 -2.37 -16.69 24.70
CA PRO A 204 -2.81 -15.77 25.75
C PRO A 204 -2.77 -14.33 25.27
N GLY A 205 -3.92 -13.66 25.22
CA GLY A 205 -4.08 -12.30 24.68
C GLY A 205 -4.62 -12.19 23.24
N ALA A 206 -4.84 -13.29 22.54
CA ALA A 206 -5.49 -13.33 21.24
C ALA A 206 -7.02 -13.17 21.39
N VAL A 207 -7.49 -11.94 21.60
CA VAL A 207 -8.91 -11.63 21.84
C VAL A 207 -9.74 -11.61 20.56
N ALA A 208 -9.14 -11.22 19.43
CA ALA A 208 -9.82 -11.06 18.15
C ALA A 208 -9.04 -11.73 17.01
N ARG A 209 -9.76 -12.14 15.97
CA ARG A 209 -9.16 -12.63 14.74
C ARG A 209 -8.30 -11.55 14.09
N ARG A 210 -7.09 -11.88 13.69
CA ARG A 210 -6.19 -11.01 12.93
C ARG A 210 -5.86 -11.63 11.57
N VAL A 211 -6.00 -10.84 10.51
CA VAL A 211 -5.59 -11.23 9.17
C VAL A 211 -4.07 -11.10 9.07
N GLY A 212 -3.42 -12.08 8.44
CA GLY A 212 -1.97 -12.08 8.25
C GLY A 212 -1.51 -11.12 7.17
N ARG A 213 -0.28 -10.62 7.30
CA ARG A 213 0.37 -9.78 6.28
C ARG A 213 0.56 -10.50 4.94
N VAL A 214 0.68 -11.83 4.97
CA VAL A 214 0.73 -12.67 3.76
C VAL A 214 -0.56 -12.55 2.98
N ASP A 215 -1.71 -12.59 3.68
CA ASP A 215 -3.03 -12.45 3.06
C ASP A 215 -3.29 -11.02 2.55
N GLU A 216 -2.79 -10.00 3.29
CA GLU A 216 -2.85 -8.61 2.84
C GLU A 216 -2.06 -8.38 1.53
N ALA A 217 -1.00 -9.15 1.32
CA ALA A 217 -0.16 -9.09 0.12
C ALA A 217 -0.65 -9.96 -1.03
N GLU A 218 -1.85 -10.56 -0.94
CA GLU A 218 -2.38 -11.45 -1.97
C GLU A 218 -2.41 -10.77 -3.35
N GLY A 219 -1.91 -11.45 -4.37
CA GLY A 219 -1.76 -10.90 -5.73
C GLY A 219 -0.68 -9.81 -5.88
N GLY A 220 0.01 -9.49 -4.80
CA GLY A 220 1.04 -8.48 -4.69
C GLY A 220 2.41 -9.03 -4.28
N THR A 221 3.06 -8.33 -3.36
CA THR A 221 4.40 -8.67 -2.88
C THR A 221 4.50 -8.46 -1.38
N ILE A 222 4.99 -9.46 -0.65
CA ILE A 222 5.43 -9.31 0.73
C ILE A 222 6.95 -9.12 0.77
N PHE A 223 7.39 -8.10 1.49
CA PHE A 223 8.80 -7.78 1.68
C PHE A 223 9.19 -7.95 3.15
N LEU A 224 10.04 -8.94 3.43
CA LEU A 224 10.54 -9.21 4.78
C LEU A 224 11.92 -8.57 4.96
N ARG A 225 12.04 -7.67 5.93
CA ARG A 225 13.31 -7.02 6.27
C ARG A 225 14.00 -7.79 7.38
N GLY A 226 15.27 -8.15 7.15
CA GLY A 226 16.07 -8.86 8.14
C GLY A 226 15.67 -10.32 8.33
N ILE A 227 15.64 -11.08 7.22
CA ILE A 227 15.23 -12.48 7.22
C ILE A 227 16.07 -13.35 8.17
N GLU A 228 17.29 -12.94 8.45
CA GLU A 228 18.23 -13.60 9.38
C GLU A 228 17.71 -13.62 10.82
N ALA A 229 16.78 -12.75 11.19
CA ALA A 229 16.19 -12.72 12.53
C ALA A 229 15.08 -13.77 12.74
N LEU A 230 14.67 -14.47 11.67
CA LEU A 230 13.59 -15.45 11.77
C LEU A 230 14.01 -16.72 12.48
N SER A 231 13.15 -17.23 13.37
CA SER A 231 13.32 -18.55 13.96
C SER A 231 13.25 -19.66 12.89
N PRO A 232 13.90 -20.82 13.11
CA PRO A 232 13.85 -21.93 12.17
C PRO A 232 12.42 -22.40 11.85
N ALA A 233 11.49 -22.32 12.81
CA ALA A 233 10.09 -22.66 12.60
C ALA A 233 9.40 -21.71 11.61
N LEU A 234 9.64 -20.41 11.74
CA LEU A 234 9.10 -19.41 10.80
C LEU A 234 9.73 -19.53 9.41
N GLN A 235 11.02 -19.85 9.33
CA GLN A 235 11.69 -20.11 8.05
C GLN A 235 11.06 -21.31 7.33
N ALA A 236 10.74 -22.39 8.04
CA ALA A 236 10.08 -23.56 7.47
C ALA A 236 8.68 -23.19 6.90
N ARG A 237 7.87 -22.43 7.65
CA ARG A 237 6.55 -21.97 7.19
C ARG A 237 6.64 -21.06 5.97
N LEU A 238 7.63 -20.18 5.92
CA LEU A 238 7.87 -19.33 4.73
C LEU A 238 8.30 -20.15 3.52
N LEU A 239 9.09 -21.21 3.71
CA LEU A 239 9.47 -22.11 2.64
C LEU A 239 8.25 -22.83 2.05
N ASP A 240 7.30 -23.26 2.88
CA ASP A 240 6.06 -23.86 2.42
C ASP A 240 5.21 -22.88 1.61
N LEU A 241 5.17 -21.61 2.02
CA LEU A 241 4.49 -20.55 1.28
C LEU A 241 5.13 -20.31 -0.10
N VAL A 242 6.46 -20.30 -0.18
CA VAL A 242 7.21 -20.19 -1.45
C VAL A 242 6.91 -21.37 -2.36
N ARG A 243 6.92 -22.58 -1.84
CA ARG A 243 6.61 -23.81 -2.59
C ARG A 243 5.17 -23.81 -3.11
N ALA A 244 4.21 -23.42 -2.27
CA ALA A 244 2.81 -23.31 -2.66
C ALA A 244 2.61 -22.26 -3.79
N GLY A 245 3.30 -21.14 -3.71
CA GLY A 245 3.26 -20.11 -4.75
C GLY A 245 3.88 -20.56 -6.10
N GLN A 246 4.88 -21.44 -6.07
CA GLN A 246 5.51 -21.98 -7.28
C GLN A 246 4.69 -23.10 -7.95
N THR A 247 3.93 -23.85 -7.19
CA THR A 247 3.16 -25.00 -7.71
C THR A 247 1.74 -24.64 -8.19
N GLY A 248 1.32 -23.39 -8.06
CA GLY A 248 -0.05 -22.98 -8.42
C GLY A 248 -1.14 -23.68 -7.60
N ARG A 249 -0.76 -24.41 -6.55
CA ARG A 249 -1.64 -25.20 -5.69
C ARG A 249 -1.88 -24.49 -4.37
N ASN A 250 -2.60 -23.39 -4.36
CA ASN A 250 -3.40 -23.11 -3.18
C ASN A 250 -4.66 -23.99 -3.26
N VAL A 251 -4.61 -25.10 -2.56
CA VAL A 251 -5.75 -25.97 -2.30
C VAL A 251 -6.73 -25.16 -1.45
N ALA A 252 -7.85 -24.90 -2.04
CA ALA A 252 -9.10 -24.31 -1.58
C ALA A 252 -9.29 -22.81 -1.96
N LEU A 253 -10.24 -22.66 -2.86
CA LEU A 253 -11.07 -21.52 -3.20
C LEU A 253 -10.61 -20.64 -4.39
N THR A 254 -11.22 -21.04 -5.53
CA THR A 254 -11.77 -20.16 -6.59
C THR A 254 -10.93 -18.98 -7.11
N SER A 255 -10.63 -19.09 -8.38
CA SER A 255 -10.14 -18.08 -9.34
C SER A 255 -8.62 -17.89 -9.39
N ALA A 256 -8.13 -17.81 -10.62
CA ALA A 256 -6.74 -17.63 -11.06
C ALA A 256 -6.07 -16.38 -10.48
N ARG A 257 -5.72 -16.40 -9.19
CA ARG A 257 -5.00 -15.31 -8.52
C ARG A 257 -3.51 -15.64 -8.53
N GLN A 258 -2.72 -14.73 -9.07
CA GLN A 258 -1.28 -14.76 -8.90
C GLN A 258 -0.97 -14.74 -7.40
N GLY A 259 -0.38 -15.80 -6.86
CA GLY A 259 -0.03 -15.89 -5.45
C GLY A 259 0.90 -14.76 -4.98
N THR A 260 1.01 -14.57 -3.68
CA THR A 260 1.88 -13.56 -3.06
C THR A 260 3.34 -13.81 -3.41
N ARG A 261 4.02 -12.77 -3.96
CA ARG A 261 5.46 -12.83 -4.22
C ARG A 261 6.24 -12.54 -2.95
N LEU A 262 7.26 -13.34 -2.68
CA LEU A 262 8.17 -13.11 -1.56
C LEU A 262 9.44 -12.39 -2.03
N ILE A 263 9.73 -11.25 -1.41
CA ILE A 263 11.03 -10.57 -1.47
C ILE A 263 11.55 -10.47 -0.04
N THR A 264 12.81 -10.76 0.17
CA THR A 264 13.45 -10.71 1.49
C THR A 264 14.69 -9.86 1.44
N SER A 265 15.11 -9.32 2.57
CA SER A 265 16.41 -8.66 2.68
C SER A 265 17.20 -9.14 3.86
N SER A 266 18.53 -9.17 3.70
CA SER A 266 19.50 -9.42 4.75
C SER A 266 20.55 -8.33 4.76
N SER A 267 21.05 -8.01 5.96
CA SER A 267 22.26 -7.18 6.16
C SER A 267 23.47 -8.01 6.55
N SER A 268 23.31 -9.30 6.76
CA SER A 268 24.41 -10.26 6.96
C SER A 268 24.92 -10.80 5.64
N ASP A 269 26.21 -11.14 5.59
CA ASP A 269 26.85 -11.82 4.46
C ASP A 269 26.41 -13.28 4.30
#